data_538fd5e2c8a146ef0539505d5740352b
#
_entry.id   538fd5e2c8a146ef0539505d5740352b
#
_cell.length_a   1.000
_cell.length_b   1.000
_cell.length_c   1.000
_cell.angle_alpha   90.00
_cell.angle_beta   90.00
_cell.angle_gamma   90.00
#
_symmetry.space_group_name_H-M   'P 1'
#
loop_
_entity.id
_entity.type
_entity.pdbx_description
1 polymer ?
#
loop_
_entity_poly.entity_id
_entity_poly.type
_entity_poly.pdbx_seq_one_letter_code
_entity_poly.pdbx_strand_id
1 'polypeptide(L)'
;MSDASVKGPGPDGTTTPTPRNMQASTPNGTGAATYFRKGFGLKSEIQSELDSDYTGHLVDLLKDREYTLTAGDVTIRLAKEFGFCYGVERAVEYAYQARKKFPDRTIYLAGEIIHNPHVNSKLQGMGITFLMPEKAGSGTRDAGS
;
A
#
# COMPACT_ATOMS: atom_id res chain seq x y z
N MET A 1 45.66 -17.08 -55.37
CA MET A 1 45.36 -18.48 -55.03
C MET A 1 44.58 -18.48 -53.75
N SER A 2 43.30 -18.86 -53.91
CA SER A 2 42.31 -19.50 -53.02
C SER A 2 41.79 -18.63 -51.89
N ASP A 3 40.73 -17.96 -52.06
CA ASP A 3 39.29 -18.25 -51.92
C ASP A 3 38.93 -19.26 -50.86
N ALA A 4 38.24 -18.79 -49.82
CA ALA A 4 37.29 -19.55 -49.01
C ALA A 4 36.29 -18.62 -48.31
N SER A 5 35.21 -18.42 -48.99
CA SER A 5 33.95 -17.90 -48.47
C SER A 5 33.41 -18.82 -47.34
N VAL A 6 33.15 -18.31 -46.15
CA VAL A 6 32.35 -18.99 -45.14
C VAL A 6 31.17 -18.11 -44.73
N LYS A 7 30.03 -18.61 -45.05
CA LYS A 7 28.69 -18.13 -44.88
C LYS A 7 28.32 -18.21 -43.36
N GLY A 8 28.02 -17.09 -42.70
CA GLY A 8 27.49 -17.07 -41.36
C GLY A 8 26.01 -17.39 -41.29
N PRO A 9 25.53 -18.04 -40.23
CA PRO A 9 24.10 -18.21 -39.98
C PRO A 9 23.47 -16.93 -39.41
N GLY A 10 22.23 -16.69 -39.83
CA GLY A 10 21.43 -15.52 -39.48
C GLY A 10 20.98 -15.42 -38.03
N PRO A 11 20.42 -14.29 -37.66
CA PRO A 11 20.06 -13.99 -36.28
C PRO A 11 18.75 -14.68 -35.87
N ASP A 12 18.84 -15.53 -34.88
CA ASP A 12 17.66 -16.07 -34.18
C ASP A 12 16.99 -14.94 -33.39
N GLY A 13 15.82 -14.56 -33.87
CA GLY A 13 14.95 -13.62 -33.20
C GLY A 13 14.33 -14.21 -31.95
N THR A 14 14.96 -13.99 -30.80
CA THR A 14 14.30 -14.22 -29.52
C THR A 14 13.44 -13.03 -29.20
N THR A 15 12.22 -13.05 -29.65
CA THR A 15 11.18 -12.10 -29.23
C THR A 15 10.80 -12.39 -27.80
N THR A 16 11.31 -11.60 -26.89
CA THR A 16 10.83 -11.52 -25.52
C THR A 16 9.37 -11.04 -25.55
N PRO A 17 8.40 -11.76 -25.00
CA PRO A 17 7.03 -11.29 -24.98
C PRO A 17 6.91 -10.09 -24.02
N THR A 18 6.65 -8.94 -24.59
CA THR A 18 6.21 -7.74 -23.85
C THR A 18 5.02 -8.10 -22.97
N PRO A 19 5.01 -7.74 -21.68
CA PRO A 19 3.84 -7.98 -20.84
C PRO A 19 2.65 -7.21 -21.43
N ARG A 20 1.65 -7.95 -21.84
CA ARG A 20 0.38 -7.41 -22.32
C ARG A 20 -0.22 -6.50 -21.25
N ASN A 21 -0.25 -5.23 -21.55
CA ASN A 21 -1.00 -4.22 -20.86
C ASN A 21 -2.48 -4.66 -20.86
N MET A 22 -2.95 -5.19 -19.75
CA MET A 22 -4.37 -5.49 -19.58
C MET A 22 -5.11 -4.17 -19.37
N GLN A 23 -5.58 -3.62 -20.46
CA GLN A 23 -6.52 -2.51 -20.47
C GLN A 23 -7.71 -2.85 -19.58
N ALA A 24 -7.93 -1.99 -18.59
CA ALA A 24 -9.11 -2.06 -17.74
C ALA A 24 -10.35 -1.78 -18.60
N SER A 25 -11.14 -2.82 -18.83
CA SER A 25 -12.47 -2.69 -19.45
C SER A 25 -13.36 -1.84 -18.55
N THR A 26 -13.96 -0.80 -19.11
CA THR A 26 -15.03 -0.02 -18.48
C THR A 26 -16.20 -0.93 -18.14
N PRO A 27 -16.75 -0.89 -16.92
CA PRO A 27 -17.89 -1.73 -16.56
C PRO A 27 -19.20 -1.08 -17.03
N ASN A 28 -19.72 -1.53 -18.15
CA ASN A 28 -21.14 -1.41 -18.43
C ASN A 28 -21.81 -2.73 -18.03
N GLY A 29 -22.64 -2.68 -16.98
CA GLY A 29 -23.72 -3.59 -16.66
C GLY A 29 -23.38 -5.06 -16.40
N THR A 30 -23.71 -5.56 -15.20
CA THR A 30 -23.66 -6.98 -14.78
C THR A 30 -22.29 -7.67 -14.84
N GLY A 31 -21.22 -6.95 -14.48
CA GLY A 31 -19.87 -7.50 -14.43
C GLY A 31 -19.55 -8.15 -13.08
N ALA A 32 -18.97 -9.35 -13.11
CA ALA A 32 -18.38 -9.97 -11.92
C ALA A 32 -17.41 -9.01 -11.23
N ALA A 33 -17.44 -8.96 -9.89
CA ALA A 33 -16.56 -8.10 -9.11
C ALA A 33 -15.10 -8.43 -9.40
N THR A 34 -14.29 -7.41 -9.72
CA THR A 34 -12.87 -7.57 -9.95
C THR A 34 -12.13 -7.54 -8.63
N TYR A 35 -11.36 -8.61 -8.33
CA TYR A 35 -10.60 -8.73 -7.10
C TYR A 35 -9.09 -8.56 -7.34
N PHE A 36 -8.46 -7.65 -6.62
CA PHE A 36 -7.03 -7.37 -6.69
C PHE A 36 -6.26 -8.02 -5.52
N ARG A 37 -6.29 -9.35 -5.43
CA ARG A 37 -5.71 -10.11 -4.30
C ARG A 37 -4.20 -9.97 -4.14
N LYS A 38 -3.49 -9.64 -5.21
CA LYS A 38 -2.02 -9.49 -5.22
C LYS A 38 -1.55 -8.03 -5.15
N GLY A 39 -2.48 -7.09 -4.93
CA GLY A 39 -2.21 -5.65 -5.02
C GLY A 39 -2.22 -5.15 -6.47
N PHE A 40 -1.85 -3.89 -6.64
CA PHE A 40 -1.93 -3.20 -7.93
C PHE A 40 -0.58 -3.11 -8.64
N GLY A 41 0.51 -3.58 -8.01
CA GLY A 41 1.87 -3.50 -8.58
C GLY A 41 2.49 -2.12 -8.52
N LEU A 42 1.97 -1.20 -7.71
CA LEU A 42 2.40 0.20 -7.61
C LEU A 42 3.25 0.48 -6.36
N LYS A 43 3.81 -0.56 -5.72
CA LYS A 43 4.54 -0.41 -4.45
C LYS A 43 5.69 0.59 -4.57
N SER A 44 6.51 0.50 -5.61
CA SER A 44 7.64 1.41 -5.82
C SER A 44 7.22 2.87 -6.03
N GLU A 45 6.03 3.08 -6.55
CA GLU A 45 5.52 4.42 -6.84
C GLU A 45 4.94 5.13 -5.62
N ILE A 46 4.54 4.38 -4.59
CA ILE A 46 3.99 4.92 -3.33
C ILE A 46 5.02 4.95 -2.21
N GLN A 47 6.20 4.36 -2.40
CA GLN A 47 7.18 4.20 -1.33
C GLN A 47 7.60 5.54 -0.73
N SER A 48 7.86 6.54 -1.54
CA SER A 48 8.25 7.87 -1.07
C SER A 48 7.16 8.56 -0.24
N GLU A 49 5.90 8.33 -0.57
CA GLU A 49 4.76 8.85 0.20
C GLU A 49 4.66 8.14 1.56
N LEU A 50 4.80 6.81 1.57
CA LEU A 50 4.80 6.03 2.81
C LEU A 50 5.96 6.42 3.72
N ASP A 51 7.15 6.58 3.18
CA ASP A 51 8.33 6.97 3.95
C ASP A 51 8.15 8.37 4.56
N SER A 52 7.61 9.32 3.79
CA SER A 52 7.30 10.67 4.27
C SER A 52 6.24 10.67 5.37
N ASP A 53 5.24 9.80 5.28
CA ASP A 53 4.10 9.79 6.21
C ASP A 53 4.37 9.01 7.50
N TYR A 54 5.25 8.00 7.45
CA TYR A 54 5.45 7.06 8.55
C TYR A 54 6.89 6.95 9.06
N THR A 55 7.86 7.64 8.44
CA THR A 55 9.25 7.70 8.93
C THR A 55 9.53 9.05 9.56
N GLY A 56 9.90 9.07 10.81
CA GLY A 56 10.17 10.31 11.55
C GLY A 56 11.68 10.55 11.72
N HIS A 57 12.12 11.79 11.57
CA HIS A 57 13.53 12.21 11.78
C HIS A 57 14.12 11.73 13.12
N LEU A 58 13.30 11.66 14.19
CA LEU A 58 13.77 11.17 15.49
C LEU A 58 14.11 9.67 15.44
N VAL A 59 13.37 8.89 14.67
CA VAL A 59 13.63 7.46 14.47
C VAL A 59 14.94 7.26 13.73
N ASP A 60 15.19 8.04 12.70
CA ASP A 60 16.45 7.98 11.93
C ASP A 60 17.63 8.38 12.80
N LEU A 61 17.50 9.46 13.57
CA LEU A 61 18.51 9.89 14.55
C LEU A 61 18.84 8.80 15.58
N LEU A 62 17.82 8.06 16.06
CA LEU A 62 18.02 6.96 17.00
C LEU A 62 18.71 5.78 16.35
N LYS A 63 18.38 5.45 15.10
CA LYS A 63 19.06 4.39 14.33
C LYS A 63 20.53 4.70 14.13
N ASP A 64 20.85 5.94 13.74
CA ASP A 64 22.24 6.40 13.55
C ASP A 64 23.07 6.38 14.85
N ARG A 65 22.39 6.42 16.00
CA ARG A 65 23.00 6.36 17.34
C ARG A 65 22.83 5.00 18.01
N GLU A 66 22.86 3.92 17.26
CA GLU A 66 22.74 2.56 17.76
C GLU A 66 21.47 2.33 18.62
N TYR A 67 20.36 2.95 18.20
CA TYR A 67 19.04 2.86 18.88
C TYR A 67 19.03 3.46 20.29
N THR A 68 19.99 4.34 20.61
CA THR A 68 20.09 4.92 21.94
C THR A 68 20.30 6.43 21.86
N LEU A 69 19.57 7.18 22.65
CA LEU A 69 19.69 8.63 22.81
C LEU A 69 19.70 8.99 24.28
N THR A 70 20.74 9.72 24.71
CA THR A 70 20.82 10.26 26.09
C THR A 70 20.62 11.77 26.04
N ALA A 71 19.71 12.26 26.88
CA ALA A 71 19.42 13.68 27.07
C ALA A 71 19.40 13.99 28.56
N GLY A 72 20.42 14.67 29.08
CA GLY A 72 20.61 14.84 30.50
C GLY A 72 20.73 13.50 31.22
N ASP A 73 19.92 13.29 32.24
CA ASP A 73 19.91 12.06 33.04
C ASP A 73 18.98 10.97 32.45
N VAL A 74 18.35 11.25 31.30
CA VAL A 74 17.41 10.32 30.66
C VAL A 74 18.07 9.62 29.49
N THR A 75 18.03 8.29 29.49
CA THR A 75 18.45 7.46 28.36
C THR A 75 17.25 6.80 27.72
N ILE A 76 17.01 7.10 26.45
CA ILE A 76 15.96 6.54 25.61
C ILE A 76 16.57 5.42 24.77
N ARG A 77 15.96 4.25 24.77
CA ARG A 77 16.36 3.14 23.90
C ARG A 77 15.20 2.75 23.03
N LEU A 78 15.40 2.76 21.73
CA LEU A 78 14.44 2.28 20.75
C LEU A 78 14.61 0.76 20.59
N ALA A 79 13.51 0.03 20.49
CA ALA A 79 13.56 -1.38 20.12
C ALA A 79 14.15 -1.52 18.71
N LYS A 80 14.87 -2.61 18.44
CA LYS A 80 15.42 -2.86 17.09
C LYS A 80 14.33 -3.23 16.10
N GLU A 81 13.31 -3.96 16.58
CA GLU A 81 12.14 -4.34 15.81
C GLU A 81 10.95 -3.50 16.28
N PHE A 82 10.44 -2.64 15.42
CA PHE A 82 9.30 -1.78 15.69
C PHE A 82 8.59 -1.40 14.39
N GLY A 83 7.38 -0.88 14.49
CA GLY A 83 6.57 -0.47 13.36
C GLY A 83 5.26 -1.26 13.26
N PHE A 84 4.66 -1.23 12.11
CA PHE A 84 3.46 -2.02 11.84
C PHE A 84 3.81 -3.50 11.67
N CYS A 85 2.90 -4.39 12.08
CA CYS A 85 3.01 -5.78 11.67
C CYS A 85 2.80 -5.90 10.14
N TYR A 86 3.33 -6.96 9.55
CA TYR A 86 3.25 -7.19 8.11
C TYR A 86 1.82 -7.06 7.53
N GLY A 87 0.81 -7.50 8.28
CA GLY A 87 -0.59 -7.41 7.84
C GLY A 87 -1.10 -5.97 7.73
N VAL A 88 -0.79 -5.15 8.73
CA VAL A 88 -1.16 -3.72 8.75
C VAL A 88 -0.39 -2.95 7.69
N GLU A 89 0.93 -3.16 7.59
CA GLU A 89 1.76 -2.53 6.57
C GLU A 89 1.20 -2.80 5.17
N ARG A 90 0.91 -4.06 4.87
CA ARG A 90 0.34 -4.46 3.59
C ARG A 90 -1.05 -3.86 3.33
N ALA A 91 -1.88 -3.74 4.34
CA ALA A 91 -3.21 -3.15 4.19
C ALA A 91 -3.13 -1.63 3.93
N VAL A 92 -2.23 -0.94 4.62
CA VAL A 92 -1.93 0.49 4.37
C VAL A 92 -1.37 0.67 2.95
N GLU A 93 -0.36 -0.11 2.56
CA GLU A 93 0.16 -0.10 1.19
C GLU A 93 -0.95 -0.25 0.14
N TYR A 94 -1.89 -1.15 0.35
CA TYR A 94 -3.00 -1.36 -0.58
C TYR A 94 -3.94 -0.17 -0.67
N ALA A 95 -4.19 0.53 0.43
CA ALA A 95 -5.00 1.73 0.44
C ALA A 95 -4.34 2.85 -0.40
N TYR A 96 -3.03 3.06 -0.24
CA TYR A 96 -2.27 4.03 -1.05
C TYR A 96 -2.24 3.63 -2.53
N GLN A 97 -1.94 2.37 -2.84
CA GLN A 97 -1.96 1.88 -4.22
C GLN A 97 -3.35 2.01 -4.86
N ALA A 98 -4.42 1.73 -4.10
CA ALA A 98 -5.80 1.87 -4.58
C ALA A 98 -6.10 3.34 -4.92
N ARG A 99 -5.73 4.29 -4.07
CA ARG A 99 -5.89 5.72 -4.35
C ARG A 99 -5.14 6.14 -5.60
N LYS A 100 -3.90 5.69 -5.75
CA LYS A 100 -3.09 5.97 -6.95
C LYS A 100 -3.66 5.36 -8.21
N LYS A 101 -4.16 4.13 -8.13
CA LYS A 101 -4.77 3.41 -9.25
C LYS A 101 -6.10 4.02 -9.69
N PHE A 102 -6.87 4.57 -8.76
CA PHE A 102 -8.20 5.09 -8.99
C PHE A 102 -8.35 6.52 -8.45
N PRO A 103 -7.65 7.50 -9.04
CA PRO A 103 -7.60 8.87 -8.51
C PRO A 103 -8.98 9.55 -8.48
N ASP A 104 -9.85 9.22 -9.44
CA ASP A 104 -11.16 9.85 -9.61
C ASP A 104 -12.32 9.04 -9.00
N ARG A 105 -12.03 7.90 -8.37
CA ARG A 105 -13.08 7.06 -7.80
C ARG A 105 -13.19 7.25 -6.30
N THR A 106 -14.42 7.16 -5.79
CA THR A 106 -14.63 7.03 -4.35
C THR A 106 -14.14 5.64 -3.89
N ILE A 107 -13.28 5.63 -2.88
CA ILE A 107 -12.75 4.40 -2.27
C ILE A 107 -13.35 4.28 -0.89
N TYR A 108 -13.88 3.11 -0.60
CA TYR A 108 -14.46 2.78 0.69
C TYR A 108 -13.65 1.70 1.39
N LEU A 109 -13.42 1.87 2.68
CA LEU A 109 -12.91 0.83 3.58
C LEU A 109 -14.05 0.34 4.48
N ALA A 110 -14.22 -0.97 4.55
CA ALA A 110 -15.24 -1.62 5.39
C ALA A 110 -14.85 -1.62 6.88
N GLY A 111 -14.33 -0.51 7.38
CA GLY A 111 -13.83 -0.33 8.75
C GLY A 111 -12.42 0.21 8.78
N GLU A 112 -11.89 0.41 9.97
CA GLU A 112 -10.51 0.86 10.18
C GLU A 112 -9.52 -0.27 9.90
N ILE A 113 -8.45 0.02 9.16
CA ILE A 113 -7.34 -0.92 8.96
C ILE A 113 -6.64 -1.22 10.30
N ILE A 114 -6.50 -0.19 11.10
CA ILE A 114 -5.90 -0.21 12.43
C ILE A 114 -6.54 0.89 13.28
N HIS A 115 -6.67 0.65 14.57
CA HIS A 115 -7.13 1.68 15.53
C HIS A 115 -6.02 2.70 15.82
N ASN A 116 -5.58 3.41 14.80
CA ASN A 116 -4.59 4.45 14.88
C ASN A 116 -5.13 5.75 14.23
N PRO A 117 -5.43 6.79 15.03
CA PRO A 117 -6.01 8.03 14.53
C PRO A 117 -5.16 8.71 13.45
N HIS A 118 -3.82 8.62 13.55
CA HIS A 118 -2.92 9.21 12.56
C HIS A 118 -3.08 8.54 11.19
N VAL A 119 -3.05 7.20 11.16
CA VAL A 119 -3.25 6.43 9.92
C VAL A 119 -4.63 6.72 9.32
N ASN A 120 -5.67 6.68 10.16
CA ASN A 120 -7.04 6.90 9.70
C ASN A 120 -7.23 8.32 9.15
N SER A 121 -6.68 9.34 9.81
CA SER A 121 -6.71 10.73 9.32
C SER A 121 -5.98 10.90 7.99
N LYS A 122 -4.84 10.22 7.80
CA LYS A 122 -4.11 10.23 6.53
C LYS A 122 -4.95 9.61 5.40
N LEU A 123 -5.53 8.45 5.62
CA LEU A 123 -6.38 7.79 4.63
C LEU A 123 -7.61 8.63 4.28
N GLN A 124 -8.24 9.26 5.27
CA GLN A 124 -9.34 10.21 5.03
C GLN A 124 -8.88 11.43 4.22
N GLY A 125 -7.72 12.00 4.55
CA GLY A 125 -7.12 13.11 3.79
C GLY A 125 -6.84 12.77 2.33
N MET A 126 -6.61 11.50 2.02
CA MET A 126 -6.49 10.98 0.66
C MET A 126 -7.85 10.74 -0.03
N GLY A 127 -8.96 11.07 0.61
CA GLY A 127 -10.31 10.88 0.07
C GLY A 127 -10.82 9.44 0.16
N ILE A 128 -10.32 8.65 1.11
CA ILE A 128 -10.83 7.32 1.41
C ILE A 128 -11.89 7.43 2.50
N THR A 129 -13.05 6.84 2.28
CA THR A 129 -14.19 6.89 3.18
C THR A 129 -14.30 5.58 3.97
N PHE A 130 -14.45 5.68 5.29
CA PHE A 130 -14.68 4.53 6.15
C PHE A 130 -16.16 4.22 6.26
N LEU A 131 -16.53 2.98 5.94
CA LEU A 131 -17.86 2.45 6.21
C LEU A 131 -17.85 1.89 7.64
N MET A 132 -18.27 2.71 8.60
CA MET A 132 -18.47 2.21 9.96
C MET A 132 -19.79 1.45 10.02
N PRO A 133 -19.84 0.25 10.62
CA PRO A 133 -21.11 -0.36 10.93
C PRO A 133 -21.86 0.58 11.86
N GLU A 134 -23.10 0.94 11.50
CA GLU A 134 -23.97 1.65 12.44
C GLU A 134 -23.96 0.86 13.75
N LYS A 135 -23.64 1.54 14.87
CA LYS A 135 -23.87 0.95 16.18
C LYS A 135 -25.33 0.59 16.19
N ALA A 136 -25.62 -0.71 16.17
CA ALA A 136 -26.99 -1.20 16.32
C ALA A 136 -27.58 -0.46 17.52
N GLY A 137 -28.57 0.39 17.26
CA GLY A 137 -29.15 1.27 18.24
C GLY A 137 -29.45 0.44 19.48
N SER A 138 -29.05 0.92 20.62
CA SER A 138 -29.53 0.42 21.91
C SER A 138 -31.03 0.68 21.91
N GLY A 139 -31.78 -0.27 21.30
CA GLY A 139 -33.23 -0.29 21.41
C GLY A 139 -33.51 -0.40 22.90
N THR A 140 -33.91 0.70 23.51
CA THR A 140 -34.63 0.75 24.76
C THR A 140 -35.79 -0.22 24.61
N ARG A 141 -35.67 -1.42 25.19
CA ARG A 141 -36.80 -2.27 25.43
C ARG A 141 -37.60 -1.55 26.52
N ASP A 142 -38.56 -0.74 26.08
CA ASP A 142 -39.65 -0.34 26.96
C ASP A 142 -40.32 -1.64 27.45
N ALA A 143 -40.01 -1.97 28.67
CA ALA A 143 -40.78 -2.93 29.43
C ALA A 143 -42.11 -2.22 29.82
N GLY A 144 -43.07 -2.28 28.89
CA GLY A 144 -44.44 -1.92 29.18
C GLY A 144 -45.03 -2.90 30.18
N SER A 145 -45.60 -2.37 31.19
CA SER A 145 -46.41 -2.95 32.27
C SER A 145 -47.52 -3.88 31.76
#